data_666feb7797b4ebb81c4f97fd313ebfae
#
_entry.id   666feb7797b4ebb81c4f97fd313ebfae
#
_cell.length_a   1.000
_cell.length_b   1.000
_cell.length_c   1.000
_cell.angle_alpha   90.00
_cell.angle_beta   90.00
_cell.angle_gamma   90.00
#
_symmetry.space_group_name_H-M   'P 1'
#
loop_
_entity.id
_entity.type
_entity.pdbx_description
1 polymer ?
#
loop_
_entity_poly.entity_id
_entity_poly.type
_entity_poly.pdbx_seq_one_letter_code
_entity_poly.pdbx_strand_id
1 'polypeptide(L)'
;MRKPHLPTNPFVYGRVLGIADAACARPQYETAILQVARDKGRLALSGDRRLGKSTLIERTLAADKCPLLRWDFHRVYSTEDLVHRAAEQLDAFVRGLSPIARKLTPWLREIGVGIDSIRLSYQGTEAALRVRTPTDHLARLLGFVSDIAKRREFALFIDELQDIRDGLPEREGDAVLGLLRSELQRLRIPCFFAGSSRESFRALFMSDASPFYESARLLEVTSIPAPELRAFLVRQFARGRFELLPEVGNVLLAIAGESPNDVQHLAHETWNAAVGSRIGGGELGRALSKILADLTPMADTWLGQLTRRQQRVLMATALYEHVGSGTETFLRAAGVRNNGAIISALRPCIHTREPIVEKLGSRYRIRSRYLRLWLATRHQLVPELIPLLRPEGAYTAALRTVCPQLPEDLES
;
A
#
# COMPACT_ATOMS: atom_id res chain seq x y z
N MET A 1 -18.69 21.20 -34.70
CA MET A 1 -18.89 19.82 -34.21
C MET A 1 -18.43 19.75 -32.75
N ARG A 2 -19.33 19.53 -31.80
CA ARG A 2 -18.93 19.27 -30.39
C ARG A 2 -18.18 17.94 -30.35
N LYS A 3 -16.95 17.93 -29.85
CA LYS A 3 -16.23 16.66 -29.57
C LYS A 3 -17.15 15.79 -28.69
N PRO A 4 -17.37 14.52 -29.03
CA PRO A 4 -18.15 13.64 -28.18
C PRO A 4 -17.52 13.64 -26.82
N HIS A 5 -18.31 13.88 -25.76
CA HIS A 5 -17.87 13.73 -24.38
C HIS A 5 -17.47 12.28 -24.20
N LEU A 6 -16.17 12.00 -24.18
CA LEU A 6 -15.66 10.68 -23.77
C LEU A 6 -16.16 10.43 -22.35
N PRO A 7 -16.70 9.26 -22.07
CA PRO A 7 -17.14 8.92 -20.72
C PRO A 7 -15.97 9.02 -19.76
N THR A 8 -16.21 9.53 -18.55
CA THR A 8 -15.18 9.65 -17.52
C THR A 8 -14.60 8.28 -17.19
N ASN A 9 -13.28 8.18 -17.19
CA ASN A 9 -12.59 6.95 -16.85
C ASN A 9 -12.91 6.55 -15.40
N PRO A 10 -13.52 5.36 -15.17
CA PRO A 10 -13.93 4.93 -13.85
C PRO A 10 -12.79 4.35 -13.01
N PHE A 11 -11.66 4.02 -13.61
CA PHE A 11 -10.53 3.40 -12.93
C PHE A 11 -9.66 4.44 -12.25
N VAL A 12 -9.38 4.20 -10.97
CA VAL A 12 -8.60 5.11 -10.11
C VAL A 12 -7.51 4.32 -9.40
N TYR A 13 -6.29 4.83 -9.40
CA TYR A 13 -5.13 4.20 -8.76
C TYR A 13 -4.26 5.24 -8.04
N GLY A 14 -3.30 4.77 -7.22
CA GLY A 14 -2.32 5.62 -6.55
C GLY A 14 -2.84 6.36 -5.31
N ARG A 15 -4.11 6.17 -4.92
CA ARG A 15 -4.72 6.75 -3.73
C ARG A 15 -5.75 5.83 -3.08
N VAL A 16 -6.16 6.17 -1.88
CA VAL A 16 -7.33 5.52 -1.25
C VAL A 16 -8.60 5.90 -2.02
N LEU A 17 -9.43 4.90 -2.32
CA LEU A 17 -10.65 5.10 -3.10
C LEU A 17 -11.76 5.65 -2.22
N GLY A 18 -12.40 6.73 -2.67
CA GLY A 18 -13.61 7.28 -2.05
C GLY A 18 -14.87 6.50 -2.44
N ILE A 19 -16.05 6.89 -1.88
CA ILE A 19 -17.33 6.22 -2.14
C ILE A 19 -17.71 6.27 -3.63
N ALA A 20 -17.45 7.40 -4.29
CA ALA A 20 -17.80 7.60 -5.69
C ALA A 20 -16.89 6.82 -6.66
N ASP A 21 -15.70 6.41 -6.20
CA ASP A 21 -14.75 5.69 -7.04
C ASP A 21 -15.18 4.23 -7.25
N ALA A 22 -14.88 3.70 -8.43
CA ALA A 22 -15.14 2.30 -8.71
C ALA A 22 -14.19 1.40 -7.90
N ALA A 23 -14.76 0.47 -7.15
CA ALA A 23 -14.02 -0.54 -6.41
C ALA A 23 -14.69 -1.91 -6.55
N CYS A 24 -13.92 -2.97 -6.50
CA CYS A 24 -14.44 -4.32 -6.41
C CYS A 24 -14.98 -4.54 -4.99
N ALA A 25 -16.23 -4.97 -4.86
CA ALA A 25 -16.85 -5.25 -3.56
C ALA A 25 -16.18 -6.43 -2.87
N ARG A 26 -16.09 -6.36 -1.54
CA ARG A 26 -15.50 -7.40 -0.69
C ARG A 26 -16.37 -7.63 0.54
N PRO A 27 -17.59 -8.17 0.36
CA PRO A 27 -18.66 -8.17 1.36
C PRO A 27 -18.26 -8.79 2.70
N GLN A 28 -17.38 -9.81 2.70
CA GLN A 28 -16.93 -10.44 3.94
C GLN A 28 -16.15 -9.49 4.85
N TYR A 29 -15.33 -8.58 4.28
CA TYR A 29 -14.59 -7.59 5.04
C TYR A 29 -15.48 -6.39 5.42
N GLU A 30 -16.32 -5.95 4.50
CA GLU A 30 -17.26 -4.85 4.71
C GLU A 30 -18.22 -5.19 5.87
N THR A 31 -18.78 -6.40 5.89
CA THR A 31 -19.63 -6.90 6.99
C THR A 31 -18.88 -6.91 8.32
N ALA A 32 -17.63 -7.41 8.35
CA ALA A 32 -16.83 -7.43 9.57
C ALA A 32 -16.52 -6.03 10.11
N ILE A 33 -16.22 -5.08 9.22
CA ILE A 33 -15.97 -3.68 9.59
C ILE A 33 -17.23 -3.05 10.18
N LEU A 34 -18.40 -3.21 9.54
CA LEU A 34 -19.67 -2.67 10.02
C LEU A 34 -20.09 -3.28 11.36
N GLN A 35 -19.88 -4.57 11.55
CA GLN A 35 -20.15 -5.22 12.84
C GLN A 35 -19.31 -4.60 13.95
N VAL A 36 -17.99 -4.51 13.74
CA VAL A 36 -17.07 -3.90 14.72
C VAL A 36 -17.41 -2.43 14.98
N ALA A 37 -17.85 -1.69 13.95
CA ALA A 37 -18.29 -0.31 14.12
C ALA A 37 -19.52 -0.20 15.05
N ARG A 38 -20.51 -1.07 14.89
CA ARG A 38 -21.72 -1.13 15.73
C ARG A 38 -21.43 -1.55 17.16
N ASP A 39 -20.57 -2.56 17.32
CA ASP A 39 -20.21 -3.13 18.62
C ASP A 39 -19.19 -2.27 19.38
N LYS A 40 -18.71 -1.16 18.78
CA LYS A 40 -17.61 -0.33 19.29
C LYS A 40 -16.38 -1.16 19.65
N GLY A 41 -16.13 -2.19 18.82
CA GLY A 41 -15.05 -3.15 18.99
C GLY A 41 -13.71 -2.69 18.39
N ARG A 42 -12.80 -3.64 18.22
CA ARG A 42 -11.47 -3.42 17.63
C ARG A 42 -11.17 -4.47 16.58
N LEU A 43 -10.70 -4.00 15.41
CA LEU A 43 -10.37 -4.84 14.26
C LEU A 43 -9.01 -4.45 13.70
N ALA A 44 -8.14 -5.44 13.53
CA ALA A 44 -6.83 -5.29 12.89
C ALA A 44 -6.83 -6.00 11.53
N LEU A 45 -6.63 -5.26 10.44
CA LEU A 45 -6.53 -5.79 9.09
C LEU A 45 -5.06 -5.99 8.71
N SER A 46 -4.62 -7.25 8.65
CA SER A 46 -3.29 -7.62 8.16
C SER A 46 -3.37 -8.04 6.69
N GLY A 47 -2.27 -7.92 5.95
CA GLY A 47 -2.20 -8.37 4.56
C GLY A 47 -1.16 -7.59 3.78
N ASP A 48 -0.78 -8.09 2.61
CA ASP A 48 0.25 -7.47 1.80
C ASP A 48 -0.09 -6.02 1.43
N ARG A 49 0.96 -5.28 1.10
CA ARG A 49 0.80 -3.90 0.62
C ARG A 49 -0.06 -3.88 -0.65
N ARG A 50 -0.83 -2.81 -0.83
CA ARG A 50 -1.70 -2.58 -1.99
C ARG A 50 -2.91 -3.52 -2.14
N LEU A 51 -3.23 -4.33 -1.13
CA LEU A 51 -4.47 -5.12 -1.11
C LEU A 51 -5.74 -4.31 -0.76
N GLY A 52 -5.60 -3.01 -0.53
CA GLY A 52 -6.72 -2.10 -0.33
C GLY A 52 -7.29 -2.09 1.09
N LYS A 53 -6.49 -2.43 2.13
CA LYS A 53 -6.93 -2.42 3.54
C LYS A 53 -7.51 -1.07 3.97
N SER A 54 -6.79 0.02 3.75
CA SER A 54 -7.23 1.38 4.09
C SER A 54 -8.49 1.76 3.30
N THR A 55 -8.54 1.43 2.01
CA THR A 55 -9.74 1.62 1.18
C THR A 55 -10.95 0.87 1.73
N LEU A 56 -10.79 -0.37 2.19
CA LEU A 56 -11.89 -1.15 2.80
C LEU A 56 -12.46 -0.45 4.01
N ILE A 57 -11.62 -0.04 4.96
CA ILE A 57 -12.05 0.64 6.19
C ILE A 57 -12.74 1.96 5.84
N GLU A 58 -12.05 2.83 5.10
CA GLU A 58 -12.54 4.18 4.82
C GLU A 58 -13.83 4.17 4.01
N ARG A 59 -13.91 3.38 2.93
CA ARG A 59 -15.13 3.29 2.12
C ARG A 59 -16.31 2.72 2.88
N THR A 60 -16.08 1.64 3.64
CA THR A 60 -17.16 0.97 4.37
C THR A 60 -17.74 1.91 5.43
N LEU A 61 -16.90 2.58 6.22
CA LEU A 61 -17.35 3.53 7.22
C LEU A 61 -17.99 4.79 6.62
N ALA A 62 -17.44 5.28 5.51
CA ALA A 62 -18.00 6.41 4.79
C ALA A 62 -19.38 6.09 4.18
N ALA A 63 -19.59 4.86 3.67
CA ALA A 63 -20.91 4.41 3.20
C ALA A 63 -21.93 4.31 4.32
N ASP A 64 -21.52 3.95 5.52
CA ASP A 64 -22.35 3.94 6.75
C ASP A 64 -22.46 5.33 7.41
N LYS A 65 -21.89 6.37 6.79
CA LYS A 65 -21.84 7.74 7.29
C LYS A 65 -21.19 7.89 8.68
N CYS A 66 -20.33 6.93 9.04
CA CYS A 66 -19.56 6.98 10.27
C CYS A 66 -18.37 7.94 10.09
N PRO A 67 -18.27 9.05 10.86
CA PRO A 67 -17.11 9.92 10.80
C PRO A 67 -15.85 9.14 11.19
N LEU A 68 -14.73 9.42 10.52
CA LEU A 68 -13.50 8.68 10.69
C LEU A 68 -12.34 9.61 11.03
N LEU A 69 -11.77 9.46 12.22
CA LEU A 69 -10.45 10.00 12.54
C LEU A 69 -9.41 8.99 12.07
N ARG A 70 -8.60 9.36 11.07
CA ARG A 70 -7.49 8.54 10.59
C ARG A 70 -6.19 9.08 11.14
N TRP A 71 -5.37 8.20 11.72
CA TRP A 71 -3.97 8.40 12.02
C TRP A 71 -3.12 7.53 11.10
N ASP A 72 -2.25 8.15 10.31
CA ASP A 72 -1.34 7.48 9.40
C ASP A 72 0.10 7.62 9.93
N PHE A 73 0.64 6.52 10.41
CA PHE A 73 1.99 6.48 10.99
C PHE A 73 3.04 5.91 10.01
N HIS A 74 2.69 5.87 8.73
CA HIS A 74 3.65 5.42 7.73
C HIS A 74 4.96 6.19 7.80
N ARG A 75 6.07 5.46 8.02
CA ARG A 75 7.43 6.03 8.13
C ARG A 75 7.58 7.10 9.22
N VAL A 76 7.08 6.82 10.38
CA VAL A 76 7.38 7.61 11.58
C VAL A 76 8.85 7.44 11.94
N TYR A 77 9.53 8.55 12.29
CA TYR A 77 10.97 8.56 12.57
C TYR A 77 11.32 8.95 14.02
N SER A 78 10.39 9.60 14.71
CA SER A 78 10.53 10.00 16.10
C SER A 78 9.15 10.11 16.74
N THR A 79 9.10 10.12 18.08
CA THR A 79 7.85 10.33 18.81
C THR A 79 7.30 11.74 18.54
N GLU A 80 8.15 12.74 18.29
CA GLU A 80 7.75 14.08 17.87
C GLU A 80 7.02 14.06 16.52
N ASP A 81 7.58 13.36 15.52
CA ASP A 81 6.96 13.23 14.20
C ASP A 81 5.58 12.56 14.32
N LEU A 82 5.48 11.49 15.14
CA LEU A 82 4.21 10.81 15.43
C LEU A 82 3.18 11.75 16.03
N VAL A 83 3.55 12.50 17.08
CA VAL A 83 2.68 13.46 17.77
C VAL A 83 2.23 14.56 16.82
N HIS A 84 3.16 15.10 16.03
CA HIS A 84 2.85 16.15 15.05
C HIS A 84 1.83 15.67 14.02
N ARG A 85 2.04 14.50 13.42
CA ARG A 85 1.09 13.91 12.45
C ARG A 85 -0.27 13.63 13.09
N ALA A 86 -0.29 13.03 14.29
CA ALA A 86 -1.53 12.76 15.00
C ALA A 86 -2.32 14.04 15.29
N ALA A 87 -1.62 15.13 15.67
CA ALA A 87 -2.22 16.43 15.93
C ALA A 87 -2.80 17.08 14.66
N GLU A 88 -2.05 17.06 13.55
CA GLU A 88 -2.52 17.61 12.27
C GLU A 88 -3.78 16.87 11.75
N GLN A 89 -3.76 15.53 11.84
CA GLN A 89 -4.87 14.70 11.39
C GLN A 89 -6.11 14.86 12.29
N LEU A 90 -5.91 15.03 13.60
CA LEU A 90 -6.97 15.32 14.54
C LEU A 90 -7.59 16.71 14.26
N ASP A 91 -6.77 17.72 14.00
CA ASP A 91 -7.24 19.06 13.67
C ASP A 91 -8.05 19.08 12.35
N ALA A 92 -7.57 18.35 11.33
CA ALA A 92 -8.30 18.18 10.07
C ALA A 92 -9.67 17.48 10.29
N PHE A 93 -9.69 16.44 11.13
CA PHE A 93 -10.92 15.74 11.51
C PHE A 93 -11.92 16.65 12.21
N VAL A 94 -11.48 17.40 13.22
CA VAL A 94 -12.33 18.32 13.97
C VAL A 94 -12.89 19.42 13.07
N ARG A 95 -12.10 19.97 12.16
CA ARG A 95 -12.58 20.96 11.18
C ARG A 95 -13.64 20.39 10.23
N GLY A 96 -13.57 19.10 9.91
CA GLY A 96 -14.56 18.39 9.09
C GLY A 96 -15.88 18.08 9.79
N LEU A 97 -15.90 18.06 11.11
CA LEU A 97 -17.08 17.72 11.93
C LEU A 97 -18.10 18.87 12.03
N SER A 98 -18.57 19.47 10.96
CA SER A 98 -19.70 20.46 10.97
C SER A 98 -19.41 21.85 11.61
N PRO A 99 -20.10 22.92 11.22
CA PRO A 99 -19.92 24.31 11.77
C PRO A 99 -20.03 24.41 13.28
N ILE A 100 -20.75 23.51 13.95
CA ILE A 100 -20.85 23.45 15.41
C ILE A 100 -19.52 23.05 16.05
N ALA A 101 -18.71 22.24 15.36
CA ALA A 101 -17.36 21.86 15.81
C ALA A 101 -16.38 23.05 15.75
N ARG A 102 -16.64 24.07 14.91
CA ARG A 102 -15.88 25.32 14.94
C ARG A 102 -15.98 26.03 16.29
N LYS A 103 -17.01 25.78 17.08
CA LYS A 103 -17.10 26.25 18.46
C LYS A 103 -16.20 25.48 19.43
N LEU A 104 -15.66 24.31 19.03
CA LEU A 104 -14.64 23.59 19.79
C LEU A 104 -13.22 24.11 19.49
N THR A 105 -13.03 24.82 18.41
CA THR A 105 -11.72 25.38 18.00
C THR A 105 -11.15 26.37 19.06
N PRO A 106 -11.95 27.25 19.72
CA PRO A 106 -11.45 28.06 20.83
C PRO A 106 -11.00 27.21 22.02
N TRP A 107 -11.74 26.18 22.35
CA TRP A 107 -11.43 25.26 23.44
C TRP A 107 -10.18 24.39 23.11
N LEU A 108 -9.95 24.02 21.85
CA LEU A 108 -8.70 23.42 21.34
C LEU A 108 -7.50 24.34 21.54
N ARG A 109 -7.68 25.65 21.34
CA ARG A 109 -6.65 26.67 21.61
C ARG A 109 -6.41 26.89 23.09
N GLU A 110 -7.46 26.84 23.91
CA GLU A 110 -7.39 27.02 25.36
C GLU A 110 -6.65 25.86 26.06
N ILE A 111 -6.77 24.62 25.54
CA ILE A 111 -6.06 23.45 26.06
C ILE A 111 -4.59 23.42 25.57
N GLY A 112 -4.17 24.37 24.72
CA GLY A 112 -2.82 24.45 24.21
C GLY A 112 -2.48 23.38 23.18
N VAL A 113 -3.48 22.84 22.48
CA VAL A 113 -3.35 21.85 21.39
C VAL A 113 -3.52 22.52 20.01
N GLY A 114 -3.34 23.82 19.91
CA GLY A 114 -3.13 24.45 18.60
C GLY A 114 -1.77 24.05 18.04
N ILE A 115 -1.70 23.79 16.73
CA ILE A 115 -0.42 23.50 16.00
C ILE A 115 0.63 24.57 16.35
N ASP A 116 0.20 25.81 16.56
CA ASP A 116 1.08 26.92 16.98
C ASP A 116 1.60 26.75 18.41
N SER A 117 0.88 26.13 19.33
CA SER A 117 1.34 25.90 20.70
C SER A 117 2.33 24.71 20.78
N ILE A 118 2.18 23.72 19.90
CA ILE A 118 3.17 22.65 19.73
C ILE A 118 4.46 23.25 19.11
N ARG A 119 4.35 24.11 18.07
CA ARG A 119 5.49 24.83 17.49
C ARG A 119 6.16 25.80 18.47
N LEU A 120 5.38 26.55 19.26
CA LEU A 120 5.92 27.49 20.26
C LEU A 120 6.61 26.76 21.44
N SER A 121 6.18 25.56 21.81
CA SER A 121 6.87 24.73 22.81
C SER A 121 8.25 24.27 22.33
N TYR A 122 8.43 24.15 21.01
CA TYR A 122 9.69 23.76 20.38
C TYR A 122 10.64 24.93 20.05
N GLN A 123 10.14 26.17 19.99
CA GLN A 123 10.96 27.34 19.61
C GLN A 123 11.45 28.17 20.80
N GLY A 124 11.59 27.56 21.97
CA GLY A 124 12.41 28.10 23.05
C GLY A 124 12.04 29.49 23.54
N THR A 125 11.08 29.58 24.46
CA THR A 125 11.11 30.59 25.50
C THR A 125 11.34 29.89 26.83
N GLU A 126 12.54 30.07 27.35
CA GLU A 126 12.91 29.69 28.73
C GLU A 126 12.08 30.50 29.72
N ALA A 127 10.93 30.00 30.06
CA ALA A 127 10.21 30.42 31.25
C ALA A 127 9.42 29.24 31.77
N ALA A 128 9.99 28.53 32.76
CA ALA A 128 9.33 27.71 33.78
C ALA A 128 8.18 26.79 33.29
N LEU A 129 8.33 26.10 32.20
CA LEU A 129 7.50 24.96 31.83
C LEU A 129 8.33 23.70 32.10
N ARG A 130 7.82 22.80 32.95
CA ARG A 130 8.30 21.43 33.04
C ARG A 130 8.42 20.91 31.60
N VAL A 131 9.63 20.54 31.20
CA VAL A 131 9.89 19.94 29.88
C VAL A 131 8.95 18.74 29.72
N ARG A 132 7.90 18.92 28.91
CA ARG A 132 6.95 17.83 28.65
C ARG A 132 7.56 16.96 27.57
N THR A 133 7.58 15.65 27.84
CA THR A 133 8.06 14.69 26.87
C THR A 133 7.08 14.59 25.69
N PRO A 134 7.53 14.18 24.49
CA PRO A 134 6.64 13.87 23.37
C PRO A 134 5.52 12.89 23.75
N THR A 135 5.80 11.95 24.65
CA THR A 135 4.83 11.00 25.20
C THR A 135 3.72 11.71 25.99
N ASP A 136 4.05 12.77 26.75
CA ASP A 136 3.03 13.59 27.45
C ASP A 136 2.11 14.31 26.46
N HIS A 137 2.66 14.74 25.32
CA HIS A 137 1.85 15.37 24.26
C HIS A 137 0.90 14.35 23.60
N LEU A 138 1.38 13.12 23.36
CA LEU A 138 0.53 12.03 22.86
C LEU A 138 -0.60 11.70 23.83
N ALA A 139 -0.30 11.60 25.14
CA ALA A 139 -1.31 11.36 26.17
C ALA A 139 -2.40 12.44 26.15
N ARG A 140 -2.03 13.71 25.95
CA ARG A 140 -2.99 14.82 25.84
C ARG A 140 -3.84 14.71 24.59
N LEU A 141 -3.25 14.39 23.42
CA LEU A 141 -4.01 14.18 22.20
C LEU A 141 -5.03 13.05 22.37
N LEU A 142 -4.65 11.95 23.01
CA LEU A 142 -5.55 10.83 23.30
C LEU A 142 -6.64 11.22 24.30
N GLY A 143 -6.32 12.01 25.34
CA GLY A 143 -7.30 12.59 26.25
C GLY A 143 -8.33 13.44 25.50
N PHE A 144 -7.86 14.23 24.52
CA PHE A 144 -8.72 15.04 23.68
C PHE A 144 -9.64 14.19 22.76
N VAL A 145 -9.11 13.14 22.15
CA VAL A 145 -9.92 12.15 21.40
C VAL A 145 -10.98 11.54 22.30
N SER A 146 -10.64 11.24 23.56
CA SER A 146 -11.59 10.73 24.56
C SER A 146 -12.71 11.74 24.86
N ASP A 147 -12.41 13.02 24.95
CA ASP A 147 -13.43 14.06 25.21
C ASP A 147 -14.35 14.28 24.02
N ILE A 148 -13.85 14.18 22.80
CA ILE A 148 -14.68 14.14 21.59
C ILE A 148 -15.58 12.90 21.62
N ALA A 149 -15.05 11.74 21.95
CA ALA A 149 -15.77 10.46 21.99
C ALA A 149 -16.95 10.44 22.98
N LYS A 150 -16.87 11.21 24.06
CA LYS A 150 -18.00 11.41 25.01
C LYS A 150 -19.17 12.20 24.39
N ARG A 151 -18.93 12.97 23.34
CA ARG A 151 -19.89 13.91 22.75
C ARG A 151 -20.34 13.55 21.34
N ARG A 152 -19.58 12.75 20.64
CA ARG A 152 -19.79 12.40 19.23
C ARG A 152 -19.42 10.95 18.96
N GLU A 153 -20.18 10.31 18.11
CA GLU A 153 -19.83 9.00 17.57
C GLU A 153 -18.93 9.17 16.34
N PHE A 154 -17.83 8.44 16.34
CA PHE A 154 -16.87 8.35 15.23
C PHE A 154 -16.05 7.09 15.41
N ALA A 155 -15.31 6.69 14.37
CA ALA A 155 -14.34 5.62 14.41
C ALA A 155 -12.92 6.19 14.41
N LEU A 156 -12.00 5.51 15.09
CA LEU A 156 -10.56 5.77 14.98
C LEU A 156 -9.93 4.69 14.10
N PHE A 157 -9.16 5.12 13.11
CA PHE A 157 -8.36 4.24 12.27
C PHE A 157 -6.89 4.61 12.35
N ILE A 158 -6.06 3.66 12.77
CA ILE A 158 -4.60 3.79 12.81
C ILE A 158 -4.01 2.94 11.71
N ASP A 159 -3.44 3.60 10.71
CA ASP A 159 -2.78 2.96 9.56
C ASP A 159 -1.29 2.80 9.83
N GLU A 160 -0.71 1.68 9.39
CA GLU A 160 0.70 1.29 9.56
C GLU A 160 1.19 1.36 11.02
N LEU A 161 0.38 0.79 11.96
CA LEU A 161 0.67 0.80 13.40
C LEU A 161 2.04 0.18 13.73
N GLN A 162 2.52 -0.82 12.96
CA GLN A 162 3.82 -1.44 13.18
C GLN A 162 4.99 -0.47 12.92
N ASP A 163 4.79 0.59 12.13
CA ASP A 163 5.85 1.56 11.86
C ASP A 163 6.28 2.34 13.12
N ILE A 164 5.45 2.34 14.16
CA ILE A 164 5.84 2.85 15.50
C ILE A 164 6.99 2.01 16.06
N ARG A 165 6.88 0.67 15.99
CA ARG A 165 7.90 -0.24 16.50
C ARG A 165 9.12 -0.31 15.58
N ASP A 166 8.87 -0.33 14.27
CA ASP A 166 9.92 -0.49 13.27
C ASP A 166 10.71 0.82 13.02
N GLY A 167 10.13 1.98 13.33
CA GLY A 167 10.69 3.30 13.08
C GLY A 167 11.29 4.02 14.28
N LEU A 168 10.89 3.65 15.51
CA LEU A 168 11.39 4.25 16.74
C LEU A 168 12.44 3.34 17.44
N PRO A 169 13.30 3.90 18.31
CA PRO A 169 14.10 3.08 19.23
C PRO A 169 13.19 2.15 20.05
N GLU A 170 13.60 0.92 20.28
CA GLU A 170 12.77 -0.16 20.85
C GLU A 170 12.03 0.27 22.14
N ARG A 171 12.76 0.85 23.12
CA ARG A 171 12.16 1.32 24.37
C ARG A 171 11.14 2.43 24.18
N GLU A 172 11.39 3.31 23.23
CA GLU A 172 10.51 4.44 22.90
C GLU A 172 9.25 3.95 22.15
N GLY A 173 9.42 3.07 21.17
CA GLY A 173 8.32 2.43 20.45
C GLY A 173 7.40 1.65 21.38
N ASP A 174 7.95 0.86 22.29
CA ASP A 174 7.17 0.11 23.26
C ASP A 174 6.43 1.02 24.26
N ALA A 175 7.05 2.12 24.69
CA ALA A 175 6.39 3.11 25.56
C ALA A 175 5.22 3.80 24.84
N VAL A 176 5.38 4.19 23.58
CA VAL A 176 4.32 4.78 22.76
C VAL A 176 3.19 3.79 22.51
N LEU A 177 3.51 2.54 22.16
CA LEU A 177 2.52 1.49 21.97
C LEU A 177 1.77 1.17 23.28
N GLY A 178 2.47 1.12 24.41
CA GLY A 178 1.87 0.92 25.73
C GLY A 178 0.88 2.03 26.11
N LEU A 179 1.26 3.29 25.87
CA LEU A 179 0.38 4.45 26.07
C LEU A 179 -0.86 4.39 25.15
N LEU A 180 -0.66 4.17 23.86
CA LEU A 180 -1.76 4.01 22.89
C LEU A 180 -2.70 2.90 23.35
N ARG A 181 -2.17 1.75 23.71
CA ARG A 181 -2.96 0.60 24.18
C ARG A 181 -3.82 0.94 25.40
N SER A 182 -3.19 1.55 26.42
CA SER A 182 -3.87 1.95 27.68
C SER A 182 -5.01 2.92 27.42
N GLU A 183 -4.77 3.97 26.63
CA GLU A 183 -5.78 4.98 26.36
C GLU A 183 -6.89 4.47 25.43
N LEU A 184 -6.52 3.70 24.38
CA LEU A 184 -7.50 3.11 23.46
C LEU A 184 -8.43 2.11 24.16
N GLN A 185 -7.98 1.43 25.23
CA GLN A 185 -8.86 0.56 26.01
C GLN A 185 -10.00 1.31 26.69
N ARG A 186 -9.77 2.55 27.06
CA ARG A 186 -10.76 3.41 27.75
C ARG A 186 -11.75 4.03 26.78
N LEU A 187 -11.39 4.11 25.48
CA LEU A 187 -12.27 4.70 24.47
C LEU A 187 -13.44 3.76 24.12
N ARG A 188 -14.66 4.30 24.18
CA ARG A 188 -15.89 3.60 23.79
C ARG A 188 -16.26 3.91 22.34
N ILE A 189 -15.29 3.84 21.43
CA ILE A 189 -15.47 4.01 19.98
C ILE A 189 -14.88 2.82 19.26
N PRO A 190 -15.34 2.51 18.04
CA PRO A 190 -14.73 1.49 17.22
C PRO A 190 -13.33 1.91 16.80
N CYS A 191 -12.37 0.99 16.93
CA CYS A 191 -10.98 1.22 16.54
C CYS A 191 -10.57 0.20 15.46
N PHE A 192 -9.98 0.71 14.40
CA PHE A 192 -9.47 -0.07 13.29
C PHE A 192 -7.97 0.11 13.18
N PHE A 193 -7.26 -0.96 12.86
CA PHE A 193 -5.83 -0.95 12.65
C PHE A 193 -5.53 -1.59 11.30
N ALA A 194 -4.56 -1.07 10.56
CA ALA A 194 -4.05 -1.72 9.37
C ALA A 194 -2.52 -1.68 9.34
N GLY A 195 -1.94 -2.68 8.70
CA GLY A 195 -0.50 -2.76 8.49
C GLY A 195 -0.15 -3.58 7.26
N SER A 196 0.89 -3.16 6.55
CA SER A 196 1.34 -3.79 5.30
C SER A 196 2.49 -4.78 5.49
N SER A 197 3.19 -4.74 6.61
CA SER A 197 4.16 -5.76 7.00
C SER A 197 3.42 -6.88 7.74
N ARG A 198 3.14 -8.00 7.06
CA ARG A 198 2.40 -9.12 7.67
C ARG A 198 3.04 -9.59 8.98
N GLU A 199 4.33 -9.78 8.99
CA GLU A 199 5.05 -10.35 10.12
C GLU A 199 5.09 -9.38 11.31
N SER A 200 5.62 -8.17 11.12
CA SER A 200 5.71 -7.15 12.18
C SER A 200 4.33 -6.75 12.69
N PHE A 201 3.36 -6.54 11.80
CA PHE A 201 2.00 -6.15 12.19
C PHE A 201 1.29 -7.26 12.97
N ARG A 202 1.37 -8.52 12.52
CA ARG A 202 0.78 -9.66 13.24
C ARG A 202 1.43 -9.86 14.61
N ALA A 203 2.74 -9.68 14.70
CA ALA A 203 3.47 -9.77 15.97
C ALA A 203 2.93 -8.80 17.03
N LEU A 204 2.43 -7.61 16.65
CA LEU A 204 1.82 -6.68 17.60
C LEU A 204 0.60 -7.26 18.31
N PHE A 205 -0.22 -8.07 17.63
CA PHE A 205 -1.46 -8.62 18.20
C PHE A 205 -1.37 -10.06 18.67
N MET A 206 -0.33 -10.79 18.28
CA MET A 206 -0.18 -12.22 18.56
C MET A 206 0.98 -12.55 19.52
N SER A 207 1.93 -11.65 19.72
CA SER A 207 3.03 -11.85 20.65
C SER A 207 2.66 -11.35 22.05
N ASP A 208 2.83 -12.19 23.07
CA ASP A 208 2.62 -11.86 24.48
C ASP A 208 3.56 -10.75 25.00
N ALA A 209 4.72 -10.59 24.36
CA ALA A 209 5.62 -9.47 24.61
C ALA A 209 5.13 -8.12 24.10
N SER A 210 4.06 -8.08 23.29
CA SER A 210 3.54 -6.83 22.73
C SER A 210 2.47 -6.19 23.60
N PRO A 211 2.50 -4.85 23.78
CA PRO A 211 1.41 -4.14 24.48
C PRO A 211 0.03 -4.37 23.85
N PHE A 212 -0.04 -4.65 22.54
CA PHE A 212 -1.28 -4.89 21.81
C PHE A 212 -1.73 -6.36 21.75
N TYR A 213 -1.04 -7.26 22.50
CA TYR A 213 -1.44 -8.66 22.56
C TYR A 213 -2.94 -8.83 22.84
N GLU A 214 -3.63 -9.62 22.04
CA GLU A 214 -5.08 -9.91 22.10
C GLU A 214 -5.99 -8.66 22.20
N SER A 215 -5.53 -7.51 21.73
CA SER A 215 -6.28 -6.25 21.88
C SER A 215 -7.30 -5.98 20.77
N ALA A 216 -7.23 -6.69 19.67
CA ALA A 216 -8.13 -6.56 18.52
C ALA A 216 -8.34 -7.90 17.83
N ARG A 217 -9.52 -8.07 17.20
CA ARG A 217 -9.74 -9.19 16.30
C ARG A 217 -8.85 -9.02 15.07
N LEU A 218 -7.98 -10.00 14.82
CA LEU A 218 -7.13 -10.00 13.63
C LEU A 218 -7.87 -10.62 12.45
N LEU A 219 -7.90 -9.92 11.31
CA LEU A 219 -8.49 -10.37 10.07
C LEU A 219 -7.49 -10.21 8.93
N GLU A 220 -7.17 -11.30 8.25
CA GLU A 220 -6.24 -11.26 7.12
C GLU A 220 -6.98 -10.88 5.84
N VAL A 221 -6.50 -9.81 5.19
CA VAL A 221 -6.99 -9.36 3.88
C VAL A 221 -6.19 -10.08 2.80
N THR A 222 -6.87 -10.92 2.05
CA THR A 222 -6.31 -11.66 0.92
C THR A 222 -6.53 -10.92 -0.40
N SER A 223 -5.94 -11.42 -1.47
CA SER A 223 -6.21 -10.94 -2.84
C SER A 223 -7.68 -11.12 -3.23
N ILE A 224 -8.14 -10.31 -4.17
CA ILE A 224 -9.48 -10.47 -4.76
C ILE A 224 -9.40 -11.61 -5.78
N PRO A 225 -10.32 -12.59 -5.74
CA PRO A 225 -10.34 -13.67 -6.72
C PRO A 225 -10.40 -13.17 -8.16
N ALA A 226 -9.64 -13.78 -9.05
CA ALA A 226 -9.56 -13.37 -10.46
C ALA A 226 -10.93 -13.31 -11.18
N PRO A 227 -11.89 -14.22 -10.92
CA PRO A 227 -13.22 -14.11 -11.50
C PRO A 227 -13.97 -12.83 -11.08
N GLU A 228 -13.83 -12.41 -9.81
CA GLU A 228 -14.46 -11.21 -9.28
C GLU A 228 -13.82 -9.93 -9.90
N LEU A 229 -12.49 -9.90 -9.98
CA LEU A 229 -11.77 -8.82 -10.66
C LEU A 229 -12.15 -8.73 -12.13
N ARG A 230 -12.27 -9.87 -12.82
CA ARG A 230 -12.70 -9.90 -14.21
C ARG A 230 -14.11 -9.34 -14.38
N ALA A 231 -15.06 -9.81 -13.57
CA ALA A 231 -16.42 -9.28 -13.58
C ALA A 231 -16.47 -7.77 -13.28
N PHE A 232 -15.63 -7.30 -12.38
CA PHE A 232 -15.45 -5.87 -12.10
C PHE A 232 -14.94 -5.13 -13.33
N LEU A 233 -13.87 -5.59 -13.98
CA LEU A 233 -13.30 -4.95 -15.19
C LEU A 233 -14.35 -4.84 -16.29
N VAL A 234 -15.05 -5.96 -16.62
CA VAL A 234 -16.09 -5.98 -17.66
C VAL A 234 -17.17 -4.94 -17.34
N ARG A 235 -17.68 -4.90 -16.12
CA ARG A 235 -18.68 -3.90 -15.72
C ARG A 235 -18.18 -2.47 -15.83
N GLN A 236 -16.92 -2.21 -15.48
CA GLN A 236 -16.41 -0.84 -15.55
C GLN A 236 -16.14 -0.40 -16.99
N PHE A 237 -15.57 -1.24 -17.84
CA PHE A 237 -15.40 -0.93 -19.27
C PHE A 237 -16.75 -0.72 -19.96
N ALA A 238 -17.77 -1.50 -19.64
CA ALA A 238 -19.13 -1.34 -20.18
C ALA A 238 -19.76 0.03 -19.86
N ARG A 239 -19.40 0.69 -18.73
CA ARG A 239 -19.85 2.06 -18.43
C ARG A 239 -19.40 3.08 -19.46
N GLY A 240 -18.27 2.84 -20.11
CA GLY A 240 -17.78 3.62 -21.24
C GLY A 240 -18.25 3.15 -22.61
N ARG A 241 -19.15 2.17 -22.64
CA ARG A 241 -19.58 1.47 -23.86
C ARG A 241 -18.44 0.72 -24.55
N PHE A 242 -17.44 0.28 -23.76
CA PHE A 242 -16.35 -0.56 -24.24
C PHE A 242 -16.65 -2.03 -23.95
N GLU A 243 -16.44 -2.87 -24.95
CA GLU A 243 -16.44 -4.31 -24.83
C GLU A 243 -15.01 -4.79 -24.51
N LEU A 244 -14.78 -5.26 -23.28
CA LEU A 244 -13.51 -5.89 -22.92
C LEU A 244 -13.52 -7.34 -23.39
N LEU A 245 -12.63 -7.71 -24.31
CA LEU A 245 -12.52 -9.09 -24.77
C LEU A 245 -12.04 -10.00 -23.60
N PRO A 246 -12.62 -11.20 -23.43
CA PRO A 246 -12.32 -12.09 -22.30
C PRO A 246 -10.83 -12.43 -22.17
N GLU A 247 -10.16 -12.72 -23.29
CA GLU A 247 -8.73 -13.02 -23.33
C GLU A 247 -7.89 -11.83 -22.88
N VAL A 248 -8.26 -10.60 -23.26
CA VAL A 248 -7.58 -9.37 -22.86
C VAL A 248 -7.74 -9.12 -21.37
N GLY A 249 -8.93 -9.37 -20.83
CA GLY A 249 -9.18 -9.30 -19.39
C GLY A 249 -8.29 -10.30 -18.60
N ASN A 250 -8.09 -11.51 -19.12
CA ASN A 250 -7.21 -12.50 -18.51
C ASN A 250 -5.74 -12.06 -18.54
N VAL A 251 -5.25 -11.57 -19.66
CA VAL A 251 -3.88 -11.07 -19.82
C VAL A 251 -3.65 -9.85 -18.92
N LEU A 252 -4.61 -8.93 -18.84
CA LEU A 252 -4.54 -7.77 -17.94
C LEU A 252 -4.33 -8.21 -16.49
N LEU A 253 -5.14 -9.17 -16.00
CA LEU A 253 -5.01 -9.68 -14.65
C LEU A 253 -3.70 -10.44 -14.42
N ALA A 254 -3.22 -11.19 -15.42
CA ALA A 254 -1.94 -11.88 -15.34
C ALA A 254 -0.75 -10.89 -15.23
N ILE A 255 -0.80 -9.77 -15.95
CA ILE A 255 0.21 -8.70 -15.88
C ILE A 255 0.15 -7.98 -14.54
N ALA A 256 -1.02 -7.46 -14.15
CA ALA A 256 -1.18 -6.65 -12.96
C ALA A 256 -1.06 -7.47 -11.66
N GLY A 257 -1.31 -8.78 -11.74
CA GLY A 257 -1.28 -9.67 -10.60
C GLY A 257 -2.46 -9.43 -9.64
N GLU A 258 -2.21 -9.69 -8.36
CA GLU A 258 -3.25 -9.71 -7.31
C GLU A 258 -3.51 -8.35 -6.66
N SER A 259 -2.71 -7.32 -7.02
CA SER A 259 -2.84 -5.98 -6.45
C SER A 259 -4.00 -5.22 -7.08
N PRO A 260 -5.08 -4.90 -6.34
CA PRO A 260 -6.19 -4.10 -6.88
C PRO A 260 -5.74 -2.75 -7.44
N ASN A 261 -4.72 -2.14 -6.85
CA ASN A 261 -4.16 -0.88 -7.34
C ASN A 261 -3.51 -1.04 -8.72
N ASP A 262 -2.75 -2.12 -8.92
CA ASP A 262 -2.05 -2.35 -10.18
C ASP A 262 -3.05 -2.77 -11.28
N VAL A 263 -4.08 -3.55 -10.92
CA VAL A 263 -5.20 -3.84 -11.83
C VAL A 263 -5.91 -2.56 -12.27
N GLN A 264 -6.22 -1.67 -11.34
CA GLN A 264 -6.85 -0.38 -11.66
C GLN A 264 -5.93 0.52 -12.50
N HIS A 265 -4.62 0.53 -12.22
CA HIS A 265 -3.66 1.30 -13.00
C HIS A 265 -3.62 0.83 -14.46
N LEU A 266 -3.45 -0.48 -14.70
CA LEU A 266 -3.42 -1.01 -16.06
C LEU A 266 -4.76 -0.82 -16.79
N ALA A 267 -5.87 -1.03 -16.09
CA ALA A 267 -7.20 -0.81 -16.64
C ALA A 267 -7.44 0.68 -16.99
N HIS A 268 -6.94 1.61 -16.16
CA HIS A 268 -7.00 3.05 -16.41
C HIS A 268 -6.27 3.42 -17.70
N GLU A 269 -5.05 2.96 -17.88
CA GLU A 269 -4.28 3.26 -19.08
C GLU A 269 -4.84 2.53 -20.31
N THR A 270 -5.39 1.32 -20.13
CA THR A 270 -6.08 0.59 -21.21
C THR A 270 -7.33 1.34 -21.69
N TRP A 271 -8.10 1.91 -20.75
CA TRP A 271 -9.23 2.78 -21.07
C TRP A 271 -8.79 4.00 -21.86
N ASN A 272 -7.73 4.67 -21.44
CA ASN A 272 -7.21 5.87 -22.12
C ASN A 272 -6.63 5.55 -23.50
N ALA A 273 -6.17 4.32 -23.72
CA ALA A 273 -5.64 3.84 -25.00
C ALA A 273 -6.75 3.37 -25.97
N ALA A 274 -8.02 3.37 -25.56
CA ALA A 274 -9.13 2.90 -26.39
C ALA A 274 -9.29 3.77 -27.65
N VAL A 275 -9.37 3.12 -28.81
CA VAL A 275 -9.58 3.79 -30.11
C VAL A 275 -11.01 3.54 -30.62
N GLY A 276 -11.58 2.39 -30.33
CA GLY A 276 -12.91 1.98 -30.75
C GLY A 276 -13.78 1.53 -29.56
N SER A 277 -14.86 0.82 -29.86
CA SER A 277 -15.76 0.27 -28.84
C SER A 277 -15.27 -1.06 -28.24
N ARG A 278 -14.24 -1.70 -28.80
CA ARG A 278 -13.69 -2.97 -28.36
C ARG A 278 -12.29 -2.75 -27.80
N ILE A 279 -12.03 -3.36 -26.65
CA ILE A 279 -10.70 -3.37 -25.99
C ILE A 279 -10.02 -4.67 -26.33
N GLY A 280 -9.01 -4.59 -27.18
CA GLY A 280 -8.21 -5.71 -27.64
C GLY A 280 -6.78 -5.67 -27.10
N GLY A 281 -5.92 -6.59 -27.60
CA GLY A 281 -4.50 -6.66 -27.23
C GLY A 281 -3.71 -5.40 -27.59
N GLY A 282 -4.10 -4.70 -28.66
CA GLY A 282 -3.45 -3.45 -29.07
C GLY A 282 -3.61 -2.32 -28.04
N GLU A 283 -4.81 -2.16 -27.46
CA GLU A 283 -5.07 -1.17 -26.39
C GLU A 283 -4.29 -1.50 -25.13
N LEU A 284 -4.32 -2.77 -24.71
CA LEU A 284 -3.56 -3.27 -23.57
C LEU A 284 -2.04 -3.09 -23.76
N GLY A 285 -1.53 -3.36 -24.98
CA GLY A 285 -0.12 -3.18 -25.31
C GLY A 285 0.33 -1.73 -25.22
N ARG A 286 -0.46 -0.79 -25.77
CA ARG A 286 -0.19 0.64 -25.66
C ARG A 286 -0.19 1.12 -24.22
N ALA A 287 -1.18 0.65 -23.42
CA ALA A 287 -1.28 0.97 -22.00
C ALA A 287 -0.04 0.50 -21.21
N LEU A 288 0.35 -0.74 -21.43
CA LEU A 288 1.53 -1.30 -20.75
C LEU A 288 2.81 -0.59 -21.17
N SER A 289 2.99 -0.32 -22.48
CA SER A 289 4.15 0.42 -22.98
C SER A 289 4.23 1.82 -22.36
N LYS A 290 3.09 2.51 -22.18
CA LYS A 290 3.04 3.80 -21.49
C LYS A 290 3.47 3.67 -20.04
N ILE A 291 2.93 2.72 -19.27
CA ILE A 291 3.30 2.50 -17.87
C ILE A 291 4.81 2.23 -17.72
N LEU A 292 5.38 1.41 -18.60
CA LEU A 292 6.80 1.11 -18.57
C LEU A 292 7.66 2.32 -18.97
N ALA A 293 7.19 3.12 -19.94
CA ALA A 293 7.85 4.37 -20.32
C ALA A 293 7.85 5.38 -19.16
N ASP A 294 6.72 5.56 -18.48
CA ASP A 294 6.57 6.47 -17.34
C ASP A 294 7.45 6.02 -16.14
N LEU A 295 7.66 4.71 -15.98
CA LEU A 295 8.54 4.14 -14.96
C LEU A 295 10.03 4.31 -15.27
N THR A 296 10.40 4.36 -16.54
CA THR A 296 11.78 4.29 -17.04
C THR A 296 12.74 5.31 -16.38
N PRO A 297 12.44 6.62 -16.26
CA PRO A 297 13.41 7.58 -15.70
C PRO A 297 13.80 7.27 -14.26
N MET A 298 12.81 6.88 -13.44
CA MET A 298 13.04 6.52 -12.05
C MET A 298 13.81 5.19 -11.94
N ALA A 299 13.42 4.20 -12.72
CA ALA A 299 14.01 2.88 -12.69
C ALA A 299 15.44 2.87 -13.23
N ASP A 300 15.75 3.63 -14.29
CA ASP A 300 17.11 3.80 -14.83
C ASP A 300 18.02 4.52 -13.81
N THR A 301 17.53 5.59 -13.18
CA THR A 301 18.28 6.31 -12.13
C THR A 301 18.64 5.37 -10.98
N TRP A 302 17.67 4.60 -10.50
CA TRP A 302 17.88 3.65 -9.42
C TRP A 302 18.79 2.49 -9.84
N LEU A 303 18.57 1.90 -11.02
CA LEU A 303 19.39 0.81 -11.54
C LEU A 303 20.85 1.26 -11.71
N GLY A 304 21.08 2.49 -12.13
CA GLY A 304 22.41 3.09 -12.29
C GLY A 304 23.22 3.19 -10.99
N GLN A 305 22.56 3.17 -9.82
CA GLN A 305 23.23 3.16 -8.51
C GLN A 305 23.73 1.76 -8.12
N LEU A 306 23.30 0.71 -8.81
CA LEU A 306 23.67 -0.66 -8.56
C LEU A 306 24.90 -1.06 -9.38
N THR A 307 25.78 -1.87 -8.79
CA THR A 307 26.89 -2.48 -9.52
C THR A 307 26.37 -3.44 -10.60
N ARG A 308 27.16 -3.71 -11.64
CA ARG A 308 26.77 -4.66 -12.71
C ARG A 308 26.36 -6.03 -12.16
N ARG A 309 27.05 -6.51 -11.11
CA ARG A 309 26.69 -7.77 -10.44
C ARG A 309 25.32 -7.70 -9.78
N GLN A 310 25.02 -6.62 -9.07
CA GLN A 310 23.71 -6.40 -8.44
C GLN A 310 22.60 -6.31 -9.49
N GLN A 311 22.83 -5.57 -10.58
CA GLN A 311 21.89 -5.48 -11.70
C GLN A 311 21.60 -6.85 -12.29
N ARG A 312 22.65 -7.68 -12.54
CA ARG A 312 22.49 -9.03 -13.09
C ARG A 312 21.68 -9.94 -12.17
N VAL A 313 21.96 -9.94 -10.86
CA VAL A 313 21.20 -10.72 -9.87
C VAL A 313 19.73 -10.25 -9.80
N LEU A 314 19.50 -8.93 -9.86
CA LEU A 314 18.15 -8.36 -9.85
C LEU A 314 17.36 -8.76 -11.11
N MET A 315 17.99 -8.73 -12.28
CA MET A 315 17.36 -9.18 -13.53
C MET A 315 17.07 -10.69 -13.51
N ALA A 316 17.99 -11.51 -12.99
CA ALA A 316 17.72 -12.93 -12.77
C ALA A 316 16.52 -13.13 -11.81
N THR A 317 16.39 -12.29 -10.76
CA THR A 317 15.23 -12.32 -9.87
C THR A 317 13.93 -11.96 -10.61
N ALA A 318 13.98 -11.00 -11.53
CA ALA A 318 12.81 -10.62 -12.33
C ALA A 318 12.34 -11.76 -13.26
N LEU A 319 13.27 -12.51 -13.83
CA LEU A 319 13.02 -13.56 -14.79
C LEU A 319 12.67 -14.91 -14.15
N TYR A 320 13.29 -15.22 -13.02
CA TYR A 320 13.21 -16.52 -12.34
C TYR A 320 12.56 -16.43 -10.95
N GLU A 321 11.54 -15.61 -10.79
CA GLU A 321 10.84 -15.39 -9.51
C GLU A 321 10.31 -16.69 -8.88
N HIS A 322 9.93 -17.66 -9.71
CA HIS A 322 9.38 -18.95 -9.29
C HIS A 322 10.47 -19.99 -8.93
N VAL A 323 11.73 -19.70 -9.25
CA VAL A 323 12.86 -20.61 -9.03
C VAL A 323 13.56 -20.31 -7.72
N GLY A 324 13.92 -21.34 -6.96
CA GLY A 324 14.71 -21.17 -5.73
C GLY A 324 16.07 -20.54 -6.04
N SER A 325 16.46 -19.53 -5.25
CA SER A 325 17.70 -18.77 -5.47
C SER A 325 18.99 -19.62 -5.40
N GLY A 326 18.92 -20.76 -4.69
CA GLY A 326 20.06 -21.69 -4.58
C GLY A 326 20.17 -22.69 -5.73
N THR A 327 19.25 -22.71 -6.70
CA THR A 327 19.28 -23.64 -7.80
C THR A 327 20.35 -23.29 -8.82
N GLU A 328 20.88 -24.29 -9.51
CA GLU A 328 21.92 -24.09 -10.54
C GLU A 328 21.43 -23.13 -11.64
N THR A 329 20.18 -23.27 -12.07
CA THR A 329 19.56 -22.40 -13.07
C THR A 329 19.61 -20.93 -12.65
N PHE A 330 19.19 -20.63 -11.41
CA PHE A 330 19.20 -19.26 -10.91
C PHE A 330 20.63 -18.73 -10.73
N LEU A 331 21.54 -19.54 -10.16
CA LEU A 331 22.94 -19.15 -9.94
C LEU A 331 23.65 -18.85 -11.27
N ARG A 332 23.41 -19.65 -12.29
CA ARG A 332 23.94 -19.44 -13.64
C ARG A 332 23.41 -18.15 -14.26
N ALA A 333 22.10 -17.92 -14.21
CA ALA A 333 21.47 -16.71 -14.70
C ALA A 333 22.00 -15.47 -13.98
N ALA A 334 22.07 -15.53 -12.66
CA ALA A 334 22.61 -14.45 -11.82
C ALA A 334 24.13 -14.24 -11.98
N GLY A 335 24.85 -15.18 -12.60
CA GLY A 335 26.32 -15.12 -12.76
C GLY A 335 27.07 -15.18 -11.43
N VAL A 336 26.56 -15.94 -10.47
CA VAL A 336 27.14 -16.09 -9.13
C VAL A 336 27.33 -17.56 -8.78
N ARG A 337 28.25 -17.85 -7.83
CA ARG A 337 28.62 -19.22 -7.49
C ARG A 337 27.78 -19.85 -6.37
N ASN A 338 27.15 -19.03 -5.52
CA ASN A 338 26.41 -19.50 -4.35
C ASN A 338 25.34 -18.50 -3.89
N ASN A 339 24.46 -18.96 -3.01
CA ASN A 339 23.35 -18.18 -2.48
C ASN A 339 23.81 -16.98 -1.61
N GLY A 340 24.96 -17.07 -0.92
CA GLY A 340 25.53 -15.96 -0.15
C GLY A 340 25.84 -14.74 -1.03
N ALA A 341 26.30 -15.01 -2.26
CA ALA A 341 26.54 -13.96 -3.25
C ALA A 341 25.25 -13.27 -3.73
N ILE A 342 24.12 -14.00 -3.79
CA ILE A 342 22.80 -13.44 -4.11
C ILE A 342 22.33 -12.55 -2.97
N ILE A 343 22.41 -13.02 -1.72
CA ILE A 343 22.01 -12.27 -0.52
C ILE A 343 22.79 -10.95 -0.47
N SER A 344 24.12 -11.01 -0.65
CA SER A 344 24.97 -9.82 -0.67
C SER A 344 24.59 -8.83 -1.79
N ALA A 345 24.32 -9.35 -3.00
CA ALA A 345 23.94 -8.52 -4.14
C ALA A 345 22.57 -7.85 -3.98
N LEU A 346 21.58 -8.56 -3.42
CA LEU A 346 20.22 -8.04 -3.22
C LEU A 346 20.06 -7.20 -1.95
N ARG A 347 21.06 -7.16 -1.07
CA ARG A 347 21.01 -6.40 0.19
C ARG A 347 20.55 -4.95 0.02
N PRO A 348 21.04 -4.16 -0.96
CA PRO A 348 20.58 -2.80 -1.20
C PRO A 348 19.12 -2.72 -1.67
N CYS A 349 18.56 -3.82 -2.18
CA CYS A 349 17.18 -3.88 -2.67
C CYS A 349 16.19 -4.39 -1.62
N ILE A 350 16.69 -5.07 -0.58
CA ILE A 350 15.90 -5.68 0.49
C ILE A 350 15.89 -4.80 1.73
N HIS A 351 17.08 -4.34 2.16
CA HIS A 351 17.24 -3.55 3.40
C HIS A 351 17.11 -2.05 3.13
N THR A 352 16.01 -1.65 2.55
CA THR A 352 15.62 -0.27 2.31
C THR A 352 14.28 0.00 2.98
N ARG A 353 13.96 1.26 3.22
CA ARG A 353 12.65 1.67 3.77
C ARG A 353 11.47 1.19 2.90
N GLU A 354 11.67 1.11 1.59
CA GLU A 354 10.75 0.48 0.65
C GLU A 354 11.48 -0.63 -0.09
N PRO A 355 11.45 -1.86 0.43
CA PRO A 355 12.08 -2.98 -0.23
C PRO A 355 11.54 -3.17 -1.65
N ILE A 356 12.43 -3.21 -2.62
CA ILE A 356 12.11 -3.48 -4.02
C ILE A 356 11.99 -4.99 -4.23
N VAL A 357 12.80 -5.74 -3.48
CA VAL A 357 12.83 -7.20 -3.49
C VAL A 357 12.40 -7.71 -2.12
N GLU A 358 11.58 -8.73 -2.10
CA GLU A 358 11.21 -9.48 -0.90
C GLU A 358 11.66 -10.93 -0.99
N LYS A 359 11.94 -11.51 0.16
CA LYS A 359 12.33 -12.91 0.29
C LYS A 359 11.09 -13.75 0.64
N LEU A 360 10.82 -14.79 -0.12
CA LEU A 360 9.73 -15.74 0.06
C LEU A 360 10.31 -17.15 0.24
N GLY A 361 10.65 -17.53 1.47
CA GLY A 361 11.36 -18.79 1.73
C GLY A 361 12.70 -18.84 1.04
N SER A 362 12.87 -19.77 0.07
CA SER A 362 14.09 -19.92 -0.73
C SER A 362 14.11 -19.07 -2.00
N ARG A 363 13.10 -18.24 -2.23
CA ARG A 363 12.95 -17.44 -3.46
C ARG A 363 13.01 -15.95 -3.16
N TYR A 364 13.23 -15.16 -4.19
CA TYR A 364 13.14 -13.70 -4.15
C TYR A 364 12.11 -13.24 -5.17
N ARG A 365 11.35 -12.20 -4.82
CA ARG A 365 10.33 -11.61 -5.69
C ARG A 365 10.53 -10.10 -5.77
N ILE A 366 10.37 -9.53 -6.97
CA ILE A 366 10.27 -8.08 -7.14
C ILE A 366 8.85 -7.66 -6.79
N ARG A 367 8.72 -6.76 -5.83
CA ARG A 367 7.41 -6.36 -5.27
C ARG A 367 6.50 -5.66 -6.27
N SER A 368 7.06 -4.86 -7.17
CA SER A 368 6.31 -4.17 -8.21
C SER A 368 6.27 -5.01 -9.49
N ARG A 369 5.06 -5.37 -9.94
CA ARG A 369 4.86 -6.12 -11.19
C ARG A 369 5.38 -5.36 -12.39
N TYR A 370 5.15 -4.05 -12.45
CA TYR A 370 5.62 -3.22 -13.57
C TYR A 370 7.14 -3.05 -13.56
N LEU A 371 7.77 -2.92 -12.39
CA LEU A 371 9.23 -2.90 -12.31
C LEU A 371 9.82 -4.26 -12.72
N ARG A 372 9.18 -5.37 -12.34
CA ARG A 372 9.58 -6.70 -12.79
C ARG A 372 9.54 -6.82 -14.32
N LEU A 373 8.44 -6.39 -14.96
CA LEU A 373 8.29 -6.36 -16.40
C LEU A 373 9.33 -5.46 -17.06
N TRP A 374 9.51 -4.26 -16.51
CA TRP A 374 10.50 -3.32 -17.01
C TRP A 374 11.91 -3.90 -16.98
N LEU A 375 12.30 -4.54 -15.88
CA LEU A 375 13.60 -5.24 -15.77
C LEU A 375 13.70 -6.38 -16.79
N ALA A 376 12.66 -7.17 -16.95
CA ALA A 376 12.64 -8.28 -17.90
C ALA A 376 12.76 -7.81 -19.36
N THR A 377 12.27 -6.62 -19.69
CA THR A 377 12.44 -6.02 -21.04
C THR A 377 13.83 -5.42 -21.29
N ARG A 378 14.65 -5.29 -20.24
CA ARG A 378 16.04 -4.74 -20.31
C ARG A 378 17.11 -5.81 -20.50
N HIS A 379 16.75 -6.98 -21.07
CA HIS A 379 17.69 -8.08 -21.34
C HIS A 379 18.92 -7.63 -22.15
N GLN A 380 18.84 -6.53 -22.92
CA GLN A 380 19.99 -5.96 -23.62
C GLN A 380 21.15 -5.56 -22.68
N LEU A 381 20.87 -5.30 -21.40
CA LEU A 381 21.90 -5.02 -20.39
C LEU A 381 22.67 -6.28 -19.96
N VAL A 382 22.10 -7.47 -20.18
CA VAL A 382 22.70 -8.78 -19.87
C VAL A 382 22.34 -9.76 -20.97
N PRO A 383 23.00 -9.66 -22.16
CA PRO A 383 22.67 -10.48 -23.35
C PRO A 383 22.74 -12.00 -23.09
N GLU A 384 23.59 -12.41 -22.16
CA GLU A 384 23.78 -13.82 -21.83
C GLU A 384 22.56 -14.48 -21.15
N LEU A 385 21.60 -13.64 -20.65
CA LEU A 385 20.36 -14.14 -20.07
C LEU A 385 19.29 -14.47 -21.12
N ILE A 386 19.41 -13.98 -22.35
CA ILE A 386 18.42 -14.18 -23.42
C ILE A 386 18.16 -15.66 -23.70
N PRO A 387 19.19 -16.52 -23.83
CA PRO A 387 18.99 -17.95 -24.10
C PRO A 387 18.40 -18.73 -22.90
N LEU A 388 18.40 -18.10 -21.70
CA LEU A 388 17.89 -18.69 -20.45
C LEU A 388 16.46 -18.26 -20.12
N LEU A 389 15.89 -17.39 -20.94
CA LEU A 389 14.52 -16.92 -20.80
C LEU A 389 13.56 -18.04 -21.23
N ARG A 390 12.98 -18.72 -20.26
CA ARG A 390 11.76 -19.51 -20.45
C ARG A 390 10.61 -18.75 -19.77
N PRO A 391 9.88 -17.93 -20.52
CA PRO A 391 8.76 -17.21 -19.96
C PRO A 391 7.60 -18.16 -19.75
N GLU A 392 6.99 -18.14 -18.56
CA GLU A 392 5.78 -18.89 -18.29
C GLU A 392 4.53 -18.16 -18.81
N GLY A 393 3.75 -18.82 -19.63
CA GLY A 393 2.36 -18.55 -20.03
C GLY A 393 1.93 -17.07 -20.14
N ALA A 394 1.18 -16.58 -19.15
CA ALA A 394 0.65 -15.21 -19.15
C ALA A 394 1.72 -14.12 -19.10
N TYR A 395 2.89 -14.41 -18.52
CA TYR A 395 4.02 -13.48 -18.50
C TYR A 395 4.68 -13.36 -19.86
N THR A 396 4.76 -14.47 -20.61
CA THR A 396 5.20 -14.48 -22.01
C THR A 396 4.31 -13.63 -22.89
N ALA A 397 3.00 -13.76 -22.74
CA ALA A 397 2.03 -12.97 -23.49
C ALA A 397 2.23 -11.46 -23.20
N ALA A 398 2.45 -11.10 -21.94
CA ALA A 398 2.75 -9.72 -21.54
C ALA A 398 4.07 -9.21 -22.12
N LEU A 399 5.13 -10.03 -22.09
CA LEU A 399 6.43 -9.68 -22.68
C LEU A 399 6.34 -9.51 -24.19
N ARG A 400 5.62 -10.39 -24.91
CA ARG A 400 5.39 -10.26 -26.35
C ARG A 400 4.60 -9.01 -26.71
N THR A 401 3.68 -8.58 -25.85
CA THR A 401 2.93 -7.33 -26.04
C THR A 401 3.84 -6.11 -26.00
N VAL A 402 4.87 -6.12 -25.14
CA VAL A 402 5.81 -5.01 -24.94
C VAL A 402 7.06 -5.14 -25.84
N CYS A 403 7.49 -6.36 -26.12
CA CYS A 403 8.64 -6.68 -26.96
C CYS A 403 8.22 -7.64 -28.09
N PRO A 404 7.60 -7.15 -29.18
CA PRO A 404 7.15 -7.98 -30.31
C PRO A 404 8.26 -8.77 -31.01
N GLN A 405 9.53 -8.41 -30.75
CA GLN A 405 10.71 -9.02 -31.36
C GLN A 405 11.25 -10.23 -30.58
N LEU A 406 10.58 -10.65 -29.50
CA LEU A 406 10.98 -11.87 -28.79
C LEU A 406 10.82 -13.09 -29.71
N PRO A 407 11.83 -13.98 -29.82
CA PRO A 407 11.76 -15.16 -30.67
C PRO A 407 10.55 -16.05 -30.33
N GLU A 408 9.96 -16.68 -31.36
CA GLU A 408 8.82 -17.60 -31.19
C GLU A 408 9.17 -18.87 -30.40
N ASP A 409 10.45 -19.25 -30.37
CA ASP A 409 10.97 -20.49 -29.81
C ASP A 409 11.06 -20.50 -28.26
N LEU A 410 10.54 -19.49 -27.59
CA LEU A 410 10.52 -19.44 -26.12
C LEU A 410 9.51 -20.41 -25.48
N GLU A 411 8.78 -21.21 -26.30
CA GLU A 411 7.78 -22.19 -25.84
C GLU A 411 8.29 -23.63 -25.81
N SER A 412 9.50 -23.93 -26.26
CA SER A 412 10.06 -25.29 -26.29
C SER A 412 10.93 -25.64 -25.08
#